data_f5f0b46b79a9ca2ac9c16d5807c674be
#
_entry.id   f5f0b46b79a9ca2ac9c16d5807c674be
#
_cell.length_a   1.000
_cell.length_b   1.000
_cell.length_c   1.000
_cell.angle_alpha   90.00
_cell.angle_beta   90.00
_cell.angle_gamma   90.00
#
_symmetry.space_group_name_H-M   'P 1'
#
loop_
_entity.id
_entity.type
_entity.pdbx_description
1 polymer ?
#
loop_
_entity_poly.entity_id
_entity_poly.type
_entity_poly.pdbx_seq_one_letter_code
_entity_poly.pdbx_strand_id
1 'polypeptide(L)'
;MALWKRKSRDNRQAQQAAPTSASQIPQRRQPAPADAVFALPVPGHDDITVTVSATVGAAPGRGEPPILIARAQWDGVLDGEDPFGVALSVTLFNAANAAPRLQLYRDGAGHTRMALDTVLAGFGGFTEEQITDWAPMAAGLGEQLAEIVGQTWPHAPRTAHPDTDAAGAAGDPVEPSSLAGRLIDVVGAQLPASQATPVTPERLTALLFGPGTEDRVLEDGDGSRRVGFHWNGYDIDVTVVHDLVLVDTGVYIGGLDRPELESLASAVAAHNDNVTGTTAALVNLGSREEPDWVVRALIHRPASAMGDDQLELTVMSSAAMVSKTVADLLGRAAPGGI
;
A
#
# COMPACT_ATOMS: atom_id res chain seq x y z
N MET A 1 -23.46 5.64 9.00
CA MET A 1 -23.85 4.20 9.01
C MET A 1 -25.18 3.85 8.32
N ALA A 2 -25.68 4.58 7.35
CA ALA A 2 -27.03 4.32 6.84
C ALA A 2 -27.19 4.28 5.31
N LEU A 3 -26.13 4.16 4.51
CA LEU A 3 -26.24 4.20 3.04
C LEU A 3 -25.79 2.91 2.31
N TRP A 4 -25.26 1.91 2.99
CA TRP A 4 -24.72 0.69 2.37
C TRP A 4 -25.71 -0.49 2.23
N LYS A 5 -26.98 -0.31 2.57
CA LYS A 5 -27.96 -1.42 2.62
C LYS A 5 -28.93 -1.55 1.43
N ARG A 6 -28.60 -1.17 0.22
CA ARG A 6 -29.45 -1.49 -0.96
C ARG A 6 -28.68 -1.50 -2.27
N LYS A 7 -28.29 -2.68 -2.74
CA LYS A 7 -28.32 -3.17 -4.13
C LYS A 7 -27.30 -4.30 -4.34
N SER A 8 -27.63 -5.50 -3.91
CA SER A 8 -27.04 -6.70 -4.51
C SER A 8 -28.11 -7.77 -4.69
N ARG A 9 -28.99 -7.55 -5.65
CA ARG A 9 -29.81 -8.60 -6.26
C ARG A 9 -29.99 -8.20 -7.72
N ASP A 10 -29.23 -8.79 -8.57
CA ASP A 10 -29.43 -9.09 -9.99
C ASP A 10 -28.12 -8.97 -10.76
N ASN A 11 -27.33 -10.02 -10.74
CA ASN A 11 -26.48 -10.38 -11.88
C ASN A 11 -26.01 -11.84 -11.72
N ARG A 12 -26.95 -12.77 -11.93
CA ARG A 12 -26.58 -14.17 -12.14
C ARG A 12 -26.73 -14.43 -13.64
N GLN A 13 -25.61 -14.41 -14.35
CA GLN A 13 -25.37 -15.22 -15.54
C GLN A 13 -24.05 -14.80 -16.20
N ALA A 14 -22.99 -15.62 -16.04
CA ALA A 14 -22.15 -15.99 -17.16
C ALA A 14 -20.91 -16.80 -16.75
N GLN A 15 -20.87 -17.98 -17.30
CA GLN A 15 -19.73 -18.74 -17.81
C GLN A 15 -18.76 -19.44 -16.84
N GLN A 16 -18.98 -20.77 -16.83
CA GLN A 16 -18.06 -21.82 -16.36
C GLN A 16 -16.74 -21.82 -17.15
N ALA A 17 -15.64 -21.79 -16.44
CA ALA A 17 -14.34 -22.21 -16.94
C ALA A 17 -13.68 -23.16 -15.90
N ALA A 18 -13.08 -24.23 -16.41
CA ALA A 18 -12.58 -25.39 -15.69
C ALA A 18 -11.43 -25.09 -14.71
N PRO A 19 -11.20 -25.94 -13.70
CA PRO A 19 -10.21 -25.73 -12.66
C PRO A 19 -8.80 -25.99 -13.19
N THR A 20 -7.94 -25.00 -13.13
CA THR A 20 -6.50 -25.15 -13.39
C THR A 20 -5.77 -25.22 -12.05
N SER A 21 -4.97 -26.25 -11.95
CA SER A 21 -4.11 -26.73 -10.88
C SER A 21 -3.42 -25.70 -9.99
N ALA A 22 -3.29 -26.12 -8.73
CA ALA A 22 -2.27 -25.78 -7.74
C ALA A 22 -1.65 -24.38 -7.83
N SER A 23 -1.98 -23.57 -6.85
CA SER A 23 -1.39 -22.30 -6.50
C SER A 23 0.15 -22.34 -6.52
N GLN A 24 0.74 -22.04 -7.66
CA GLN A 24 2.12 -21.59 -7.71
C GLN A 24 2.10 -20.13 -7.23
N ILE A 25 2.58 -19.89 -6.03
CA ILE A 25 2.95 -18.55 -5.57
C ILE A 25 3.94 -18.01 -6.61
N PRO A 26 3.64 -16.90 -7.30
CA PRO A 26 4.53 -16.38 -8.32
C PRO A 26 5.89 -16.06 -7.70
N GLN A 27 6.97 -16.54 -8.29
CA GLN A 27 8.30 -16.09 -7.94
C GLN A 27 8.35 -14.56 -8.11
N ARG A 28 8.87 -13.89 -7.08
CA ARG A 28 9.08 -12.44 -7.01
C ARG A 28 9.65 -11.92 -8.34
N ARG A 29 8.92 -11.06 -9.04
CA ARG A 29 9.53 -10.20 -10.06
C ARG A 29 10.52 -9.31 -9.32
N GLN A 30 11.81 -9.47 -9.59
CA GLN A 30 12.80 -8.50 -9.14
C GLN A 30 12.35 -7.11 -9.62
N PRO A 31 12.39 -6.09 -8.76
CA PRO A 31 12.13 -4.73 -9.19
C PRO A 31 13.06 -4.40 -10.37
N ALA A 32 12.57 -3.61 -11.31
CA ALA A 32 13.41 -3.04 -12.36
C ALA A 32 14.63 -2.38 -11.69
N PRO A 33 15.81 -2.37 -12.36
CA PRO A 33 17.01 -1.81 -11.75
C PRO A 33 16.69 -0.39 -11.25
N ALA A 34 16.80 -0.21 -9.94
CA ALA A 34 16.66 1.10 -9.34
C ALA A 34 17.87 1.94 -9.76
N ASP A 35 17.66 3.20 -10.14
CA ASP A 35 18.76 4.08 -10.51
C ASP A 35 19.66 4.43 -9.29
N ALA A 36 19.11 4.31 -8.07
CA ALA A 36 19.88 4.41 -6.84
C ALA A 36 19.26 3.55 -5.72
N VAL A 37 20.12 3.02 -4.86
CA VAL A 37 19.73 2.29 -3.65
C VAL A 37 20.55 2.81 -2.47
N PHE A 38 19.89 3.13 -1.37
CA PHE A 38 20.49 3.58 -0.11
C PHE A 38 20.20 2.58 0.98
N ALA A 39 21.16 2.33 1.85
CA ALA A 39 20.97 1.59 3.08
C ALA A 39 20.83 2.56 4.26
N LEU A 40 19.86 2.31 5.14
CA LEU A 40 19.65 3.07 6.36
C LEU A 40 20.00 2.21 7.58
N PRO A 41 20.82 2.69 8.50
CA PRO A 41 21.11 1.98 9.74
C PRO A 41 19.86 1.94 10.63
N VAL A 42 19.65 0.83 11.32
CA VAL A 42 18.60 0.67 12.34
C VAL A 42 19.28 0.46 13.70
N PRO A 43 19.46 1.50 14.51
CA PRO A 43 20.21 1.41 15.74
C PRO A 43 19.65 0.35 16.70
N GLY A 44 20.51 -0.58 17.14
CA GLY A 44 20.13 -1.64 18.09
C GLY A 44 19.39 -2.84 17.47
N HIS A 45 19.24 -2.90 16.14
CA HIS A 45 18.51 -3.95 15.44
C HIS A 45 19.32 -4.48 14.23
N ASP A 46 20.37 -5.28 14.53
CA ASP A 46 21.22 -5.89 13.49
C ASP A 46 20.48 -6.93 12.62
N ASP A 47 19.28 -7.36 13.07
CA ASP A 47 18.39 -8.30 12.37
C ASP A 47 17.35 -7.61 11.47
N ILE A 48 17.46 -6.29 11.30
CA ILE A 48 16.60 -5.51 10.42
C ILE A 48 17.44 -4.69 9.44
N THR A 49 17.15 -4.86 8.17
CA THR A 49 17.78 -4.10 7.09
C THR A 49 16.77 -3.16 6.46
N VAL A 50 17.12 -1.87 6.34
CA VAL A 50 16.29 -0.88 5.63
C VAL A 50 16.99 -0.45 4.37
N THR A 51 16.28 -0.55 3.25
CA THR A 51 16.75 -0.06 1.95
C THR A 51 15.77 0.96 1.39
N VAL A 52 16.31 1.99 0.77
CA VAL A 52 15.52 2.97 0.00
C VAL A 52 15.99 2.93 -1.44
N SER A 53 15.08 2.61 -2.35
CA SER A 53 15.35 2.58 -3.79
C SER A 53 14.60 3.71 -4.49
N ALA A 54 15.30 4.34 -5.44
CA ALA A 54 14.75 5.35 -6.33
C ALA A 54 14.76 4.82 -7.76
N THR A 55 13.61 4.72 -8.39
CA THR A 55 13.47 4.41 -9.81
C THR A 55 13.12 5.70 -10.54
N VAL A 56 14.01 6.19 -11.37
CA VAL A 56 13.76 7.34 -12.23
C VAL A 56 13.00 6.83 -13.46
N GLY A 57 11.75 7.23 -13.61
CA GLY A 57 10.93 6.86 -14.77
C GLY A 57 11.56 7.37 -16.07
N ALA A 58 11.32 6.71 -17.20
CA ALA A 58 11.67 7.22 -18.51
C ALA A 58 11.03 8.60 -18.72
N ALA A 59 11.70 9.44 -19.53
CA ALA A 59 11.41 10.87 -19.75
C ALA A 59 9.92 11.29 -19.66
N PRO A 60 9.62 12.53 -19.17
CA PRO A 60 8.25 13.00 -18.94
C PRO A 60 7.34 12.79 -20.15
N GLY A 61 6.23 12.08 -19.97
CA GLY A 61 5.16 11.94 -20.95
C GLY A 61 4.96 10.56 -21.59
N ARG A 62 5.82 9.57 -21.36
CA ARG A 62 5.69 8.21 -21.94
C ARG A 62 6.31 7.09 -21.09
N GLY A 63 6.33 7.19 -19.79
CA GLY A 63 6.93 6.16 -18.95
C GLY A 63 6.15 5.91 -17.68
N GLU A 64 6.55 4.88 -16.95
CA GLU A 64 6.11 4.67 -15.58
C GLU A 64 6.53 5.87 -14.72
N PRO A 65 5.70 6.32 -13.76
CA PRO A 65 6.07 7.44 -12.90
C PRO A 65 7.33 7.08 -12.10
N PRO A 66 8.18 8.06 -11.77
CA PRO A 66 9.27 7.82 -10.85
C PRO A 66 8.69 7.32 -9.51
N ILE A 67 9.38 6.36 -8.90
CA ILE A 67 8.92 5.72 -7.67
C ILE A 67 10.04 5.69 -6.66
N LEU A 68 9.76 6.13 -5.44
CA LEU A 68 10.60 5.89 -4.27
C LEU A 68 9.98 4.77 -3.44
N ILE A 69 10.78 3.80 -3.04
CA ILE A 69 10.37 2.68 -2.21
C ILE A 69 11.34 2.58 -1.05
N ALA A 70 10.83 2.71 0.18
CA ALA A 70 11.57 2.32 1.36
C ALA A 70 11.02 0.99 1.88
N ARG A 71 11.92 0.07 2.22
CA ARG A 71 11.59 -1.27 2.68
C ARG A 71 12.48 -1.67 3.85
N ALA A 72 11.85 -1.97 4.98
CA ALA A 72 12.47 -2.64 6.10
C ALA A 72 12.21 -4.15 5.97
N GLN A 73 13.25 -4.96 6.12
CA GLN A 73 13.20 -6.44 6.07
C GLN A 73 13.74 -7.00 7.37
N TRP A 74 13.06 -8.01 7.89
CA TRP A 74 13.44 -8.68 9.14
C TRP A 74 13.97 -10.07 8.86
N ASP A 75 15.05 -10.46 9.55
CA ASP A 75 15.70 -11.77 9.44
C ASP A 75 14.92 -12.93 10.09
N GLY A 76 13.81 -12.64 10.75
CA GLY A 76 12.95 -13.66 11.34
C GLY A 76 12.27 -14.54 10.29
N VAL A 77 12.12 -15.84 10.62
CA VAL A 77 11.48 -16.85 9.80
C VAL A 77 10.18 -17.29 10.44
N LEU A 78 9.09 -17.26 9.68
CA LEU A 78 7.73 -17.54 10.12
C LEU A 78 7.20 -18.92 9.67
N ASP A 79 8.04 -19.78 9.14
CA ASP A 79 7.62 -21.12 8.63
C ASP A 79 7.04 -22.04 9.72
N GLY A 80 7.37 -21.79 11.00
CA GLY A 80 6.85 -22.55 12.15
C GLY A 80 5.54 -22.02 12.70
N GLU A 81 5.08 -20.87 12.24
CA GLU A 81 3.85 -20.21 12.69
C GLU A 81 2.62 -20.72 11.91
N ASP A 82 1.42 -20.51 12.46
CA ASP A 82 0.16 -20.77 11.73
C ASP A 82 0.05 -19.84 10.52
N PRO A 83 0.11 -20.34 9.28
CA PRO A 83 0.13 -19.50 8.09
C PRO A 83 -1.11 -18.60 7.97
N PHE A 84 -2.27 -19.11 8.41
CA PHE A 84 -3.50 -18.32 8.41
C PHE A 84 -3.44 -17.21 9.46
N GLY A 85 -3.02 -17.51 10.68
CA GLY A 85 -2.88 -16.52 11.74
C GLY A 85 -1.92 -15.40 11.36
N VAL A 86 -0.78 -15.73 10.71
CA VAL A 86 0.18 -14.76 10.20
C VAL A 86 -0.44 -13.90 9.09
N ALA A 87 -1.07 -14.50 8.08
CA ALA A 87 -1.70 -13.77 6.97
C ALA A 87 -2.82 -12.85 7.48
N LEU A 88 -3.65 -13.33 8.41
CA LEU A 88 -4.71 -12.53 9.00
C LEU A 88 -4.17 -11.35 9.81
N SER A 89 -3.10 -11.55 10.60
CA SER A 89 -2.46 -10.48 11.36
C SER A 89 -1.94 -9.37 10.45
N VAL A 90 -1.29 -9.72 9.34
CA VAL A 90 -0.80 -8.76 8.36
C VAL A 90 -1.95 -7.98 7.72
N THR A 91 -3.02 -8.66 7.33
CA THR A 91 -4.16 -7.97 6.71
C THR A 91 -4.89 -7.04 7.68
N LEU A 92 -5.02 -7.45 8.97
CA LEU A 92 -5.60 -6.59 10.00
C LEU A 92 -4.71 -5.38 10.33
N PHE A 93 -3.37 -5.56 10.35
CA PHE A 93 -2.45 -4.44 10.47
C PHE A 93 -2.67 -3.43 9.35
N ASN A 94 -2.70 -3.89 8.10
CA ASN A 94 -2.91 -3.05 6.94
C ASN A 94 -4.31 -2.39 6.90
N ALA A 95 -5.30 -3.02 7.53
CA ALA A 95 -6.63 -2.43 7.67
C ALA A 95 -6.66 -1.25 8.66
N ALA A 96 -5.84 -1.34 9.72
CA ALA A 96 -5.77 -0.34 10.79
C ALA A 96 -4.81 0.83 10.45
N ASN A 97 -3.84 0.59 9.55
CA ASN A 97 -2.79 1.54 9.25
C ASN A 97 -2.84 1.95 7.77
N ALA A 98 -2.93 3.24 7.52
CA ALA A 98 -2.90 3.76 6.15
C ALA A 98 -1.51 3.59 5.51
N ALA A 99 -0.45 3.77 6.31
CA ALA A 99 0.96 3.61 5.97
C ALA A 99 1.77 3.39 7.26
N PRO A 100 2.88 2.67 7.19
CA PRO A 100 3.39 1.86 6.08
C PRO A 100 2.63 0.54 5.93
N ARG A 101 2.92 -0.20 4.85
CA ARG A 101 2.31 -1.47 4.53
C ARG A 101 3.14 -2.64 5.03
N LEU A 102 2.53 -3.54 5.80
CA LEU A 102 3.15 -4.81 6.21
C LEU A 102 2.94 -5.87 5.12
N GLN A 103 3.99 -6.64 4.83
CA GLN A 103 4.02 -7.66 3.78
C GLN A 103 4.55 -8.99 4.30
N LEU A 104 4.02 -10.07 3.71
CA LEU A 104 4.63 -11.41 3.78
C LEU A 104 5.21 -11.74 2.42
N TYR A 105 6.43 -12.26 2.40
CA TYR A 105 7.06 -12.71 1.17
C TYR A 105 7.87 -13.98 1.41
N ARG A 106 8.21 -14.68 0.33
CA ARG A 106 9.15 -15.80 0.38
C ARG A 106 10.51 -15.35 -0.11
N ASP A 107 11.54 -15.59 0.69
CA ASP A 107 12.92 -15.32 0.30
C ASP A 107 13.45 -16.35 -0.73
N GLY A 108 14.68 -16.15 -1.22
CA GLY A 108 15.33 -17.04 -2.17
C GLY A 108 15.59 -18.46 -1.64
N ALA A 109 15.58 -18.67 -0.32
CA ALA A 109 15.66 -19.96 0.34
C ALA A 109 14.29 -20.62 0.55
N GLY A 110 13.20 -19.90 0.26
CA GLY A 110 11.82 -20.37 0.40
C GLY A 110 11.20 -20.13 1.77
N HIS A 111 11.89 -19.42 2.67
CA HIS A 111 11.36 -19.07 3.99
C HIS A 111 10.33 -17.96 3.89
N THR A 112 9.26 -18.05 4.69
CA THR A 112 8.27 -17.00 4.88
C THR A 112 8.86 -15.92 5.79
N ARG A 113 8.92 -14.70 5.29
CA ARG A 113 9.49 -13.54 5.97
C ARG A 113 8.53 -12.37 5.96
N MET A 114 8.88 -11.36 6.74
CA MET A 114 8.10 -10.13 6.88
C MET A 114 8.90 -8.92 6.45
N ALA A 115 8.23 -7.98 5.82
CA ALA A 115 8.76 -6.67 5.50
C ALA A 115 7.72 -5.60 5.76
N LEU A 116 8.20 -4.39 6.01
CA LEU A 116 7.39 -3.18 6.10
C LEU A 116 7.84 -2.23 4.99
N ASP A 117 6.92 -1.73 4.18
CA ASP A 117 7.30 -0.81 3.12
C ASP A 117 6.42 0.46 3.07
N THR A 118 6.99 1.49 2.49
CA THR A 118 6.27 2.69 2.06
C THR A 118 6.71 3.09 0.66
N VAL A 119 5.77 3.63 -0.11
CA VAL A 119 5.98 3.95 -1.52
C VAL A 119 5.51 5.37 -1.79
N LEU A 120 6.37 6.15 -2.42
CA LEU A 120 6.00 7.43 -3.01
C LEU A 120 6.10 7.32 -4.53
N ALA A 121 4.98 7.44 -5.23
CA ALA A 121 4.92 7.49 -6.69
C ALA A 121 4.71 8.93 -7.15
N GLY A 122 5.60 9.40 -8.04
CA GLY A 122 5.58 10.76 -8.55
C GLY A 122 4.73 10.87 -9.82
N PHE A 123 3.41 10.81 -9.70
CA PHE A 123 2.52 11.12 -10.83
C PHE A 123 2.71 12.59 -11.26
N GLY A 124 3.23 12.78 -12.46
CA GLY A 124 3.61 14.11 -12.95
C GLY A 124 4.93 14.66 -12.40
N GLY A 125 5.68 13.88 -11.63
CA GLY A 125 6.95 14.22 -10.99
C GLY A 125 6.85 14.37 -9.47
N PHE A 126 7.97 14.68 -8.82
CA PHE A 126 8.04 14.98 -7.39
C PHE A 126 8.23 16.46 -7.13
N THR A 127 7.69 16.97 -6.02
CA THR A 127 8.14 18.20 -5.39
C THR A 127 9.19 17.90 -4.33
N GLU A 128 10.07 18.85 -4.01
CA GLU A 128 11.03 18.70 -2.89
C GLU A 128 10.29 18.46 -1.57
N GLU A 129 9.14 19.11 -1.38
CA GLU A 129 8.32 18.99 -0.20
C GLU A 129 7.79 17.56 -0.02
N GLN A 130 7.28 16.93 -1.10
CA GLN A 130 6.83 15.53 -1.05
C GLN A 130 7.94 14.56 -0.63
N ILE A 131 9.15 14.76 -1.14
CA ILE A 131 10.31 13.92 -0.76
C ILE A 131 10.69 14.19 0.69
N THR A 132 10.69 15.46 1.11
CA THR A 132 11.05 15.88 2.47
C THR A 132 10.06 15.33 3.50
N ASP A 133 8.76 15.32 3.19
CA ASP A 133 7.72 14.80 4.09
C ASP A 133 7.71 13.26 4.13
N TRP A 134 8.07 12.60 3.01
CA TRP A 134 8.13 11.15 2.95
C TRP A 134 9.39 10.55 3.62
N ALA A 135 10.52 11.23 3.56
CA ALA A 135 11.80 10.72 4.03
C ALA A 135 11.83 10.33 5.54
N PRO A 136 11.20 11.07 6.47
CA PRO A 136 11.11 10.66 7.86
C PRO A 136 10.35 9.34 8.07
N MET A 137 9.27 9.12 7.33
CA MET A 137 8.51 7.87 7.37
C MET A 137 9.37 6.70 6.86
N ALA A 138 10.11 6.91 5.76
CA ALA A 138 11.03 5.92 5.22
C ALA A 138 12.16 5.59 6.21
N ALA A 139 12.71 6.60 6.89
CA ALA A 139 13.76 6.42 7.88
C ALA A 139 13.29 5.68 9.14
N GLY A 140 12.03 5.87 9.56
CA GLY A 140 11.44 5.23 10.74
C GLY A 140 10.99 3.78 10.55
N LEU A 141 11.00 3.24 9.32
CA LEU A 141 10.47 1.90 9.03
C LEU A 141 11.13 0.78 9.83
N GLY A 142 12.45 0.87 10.05
CA GLY A 142 13.19 -0.15 10.77
C GLY A 142 12.76 -0.27 12.22
N GLU A 143 12.66 0.85 12.93
CA GLU A 143 12.20 0.88 14.32
C GLU A 143 10.74 0.40 14.44
N GLN A 144 9.90 0.82 13.51
CA GLN A 144 8.50 0.39 13.51
C GLN A 144 8.36 -1.11 13.24
N LEU A 145 9.14 -1.68 12.31
CA LEU A 145 9.16 -3.13 12.09
C LEU A 145 9.67 -3.87 13.32
N ALA A 146 10.73 -3.37 13.98
CA ALA A 146 11.24 -3.95 15.22
C ALA A 146 10.18 -4.03 16.32
N GLU A 147 9.39 -2.97 16.48
CA GLU A 147 8.28 -2.95 17.43
C GLU A 147 7.22 -4.01 17.09
N ILE A 148 6.79 -4.07 15.84
CA ILE A 148 5.77 -5.04 15.37
C ILE A 148 6.24 -6.48 15.63
N VAL A 149 7.44 -6.84 15.16
CA VAL A 149 7.93 -8.22 15.28
C VAL A 149 8.29 -8.59 16.71
N GLY A 150 8.80 -7.63 17.50
CA GLY A 150 9.09 -7.82 18.91
C GLY A 150 7.84 -8.07 19.76
N GLN A 151 6.72 -7.47 19.42
CA GLN A 151 5.45 -7.68 20.12
C GLN A 151 4.73 -8.95 19.65
N THR A 152 4.81 -9.28 18.36
CA THR A 152 3.97 -10.32 17.76
C THR A 152 4.70 -11.67 17.65
N TRP A 153 5.98 -11.65 17.28
CA TRP A 153 6.81 -12.88 17.06
C TRP A 153 8.18 -12.81 17.74
N PRO A 154 8.23 -12.58 19.07
CA PRO A 154 9.50 -12.39 19.80
C PRO A 154 10.41 -13.61 19.80
N HIS A 155 9.86 -14.79 19.53
CA HIS A 155 10.56 -16.08 19.56
C HIS A 155 10.80 -16.69 18.18
N ALA A 156 10.43 -16.01 17.09
CA ALA A 156 10.67 -16.53 15.75
C ALA A 156 12.17 -16.75 15.50
N PRO A 157 12.57 -17.87 14.89
CA PRO A 157 13.95 -18.12 14.52
C PRO A 157 14.48 -17.02 13.60
N ARG A 158 15.75 -16.66 13.76
CA ARG A 158 16.41 -15.66 12.91
C ARG A 158 17.48 -16.34 12.08
N THR A 159 17.46 -16.10 10.78
CA THR A 159 18.48 -16.54 9.84
C THR A 159 18.82 -15.40 8.90
N ALA A 160 20.11 -15.19 8.65
CA ALA A 160 20.55 -14.13 7.75
C ALA A 160 19.79 -14.22 6.42
N HIS A 161 19.37 -13.07 5.93
CA HIS A 161 18.61 -13.00 4.67
C HIS A 161 19.56 -13.28 3.50
N PRO A 162 19.27 -14.26 2.63
CA PRO A 162 20.16 -14.59 1.50
C PRO A 162 20.32 -13.42 0.50
N ASP A 163 19.34 -12.52 0.45
CA ASP A 163 19.35 -11.36 -0.45
C ASP A 163 20.02 -10.11 0.19
N THR A 164 20.45 -10.16 1.47
CA THR A 164 21.21 -9.06 2.09
C THR A 164 22.61 -8.92 1.50
N ASP A 165 23.14 -9.96 0.87
CA ASP A 165 24.37 -9.84 0.06
C ASP A 165 24.15 -8.90 -1.16
N ALA A 166 22.91 -8.76 -1.65
CA ALA A 166 22.55 -7.76 -2.64
C ALA A 166 22.45 -6.34 -2.03
N ALA A 167 22.15 -6.21 -0.73
CA ALA A 167 22.25 -4.95 0.02
C ALA A 167 23.71 -4.54 0.26
N GLY A 168 24.67 -5.47 0.17
CA GLY A 168 26.12 -5.16 0.09
C GLY A 168 26.52 -4.43 -1.18
N ALA A 169 25.65 -4.37 -2.20
CA ALA A 169 25.74 -3.45 -3.34
C ALA A 169 24.94 -2.15 -3.09
N ALA A 170 24.22 -2.03 -1.97
CA ALA A 170 23.65 -0.77 -1.53
C ALA A 170 24.82 0.17 -1.21
N GLY A 171 24.77 1.37 -1.77
CA GLY A 171 25.81 2.39 -1.58
C GLY A 171 26.10 2.70 -0.11
N ASP A 172 26.99 3.62 0.14
CA ASP A 172 27.37 4.04 1.49
C ASP A 172 26.14 4.27 2.39
N PRO A 173 26.19 3.88 3.67
CA PRO A 173 25.11 4.12 4.62
C PRO A 173 24.72 5.60 4.65
N VAL A 174 23.44 5.90 4.59
CA VAL A 174 22.91 7.26 4.59
C VAL A 174 22.30 7.55 5.95
N GLU A 175 22.76 8.64 6.56
CA GLU A 175 22.12 9.13 7.78
C GLU A 175 20.68 9.55 7.51
N PRO A 176 19.71 9.16 8.37
CA PRO A 176 18.28 9.47 8.18
C PRO A 176 18.00 10.95 7.88
N SER A 177 18.72 11.86 8.56
CA SER A 177 18.59 13.31 8.38
C SER A 177 19.04 13.82 7.01
N SER A 178 19.87 13.05 6.29
CA SER A 178 20.35 13.41 4.95
C SER A 178 19.61 12.73 3.80
N LEU A 179 18.68 11.82 4.12
CA LEU A 179 18.00 11.00 3.12
C LEU A 179 17.23 11.84 2.09
N ALA A 180 16.46 12.84 2.57
CA ALA A 180 15.68 13.70 1.68
C ALA A 180 16.57 14.40 0.63
N GLY A 181 17.68 15.01 1.06
CA GLY A 181 18.63 15.66 0.16
C GLY A 181 19.21 14.69 -0.87
N ARG A 182 19.60 13.49 -0.45
CA ARG A 182 20.12 12.45 -1.36
C ARG A 182 19.09 12.00 -2.39
N LEU A 183 17.84 11.86 -1.98
CA LEU A 183 16.76 11.50 -2.89
C LEU A 183 16.47 12.62 -3.90
N ILE A 184 16.45 13.87 -3.45
CA ILE A 184 16.29 15.05 -4.32
C ILE A 184 17.42 15.10 -5.35
N ASP A 185 18.66 14.82 -4.94
CA ASP A 185 19.82 14.80 -5.85
C ASP A 185 19.67 13.72 -6.94
N VAL A 186 19.05 12.57 -6.62
CA VAL A 186 18.89 11.45 -7.56
C VAL A 186 17.69 11.64 -8.49
N VAL A 187 16.51 11.92 -7.92
CA VAL A 187 15.29 11.97 -8.74
C VAL A 187 15.04 13.33 -9.35
N GLY A 188 15.66 14.37 -8.82
CA GLY A 188 15.42 15.76 -9.17
C GLY A 188 14.02 16.24 -8.75
N ALA A 189 13.91 17.48 -8.32
CA ALA A 189 12.60 18.13 -8.17
C ALA A 189 12.14 18.56 -9.57
N GLN A 190 11.09 17.93 -10.06
CA GLN A 190 10.61 18.17 -11.43
C GLN A 190 9.52 19.25 -11.50
N LEU A 191 8.95 19.63 -10.35
CA LEU A 191 7.88 20.62 -10.27
C LEU A 191 8.32 21.83 -9.46
N PRO A 192 8.14 23.05 -9.99
CA PRO A 192 8.47 24.25 -9.25
C PRO A 192 7.50 24.42 -8.05
N ALA A 193 8.06 24.63 -6.87
CA ALA A 193 7.29 24.86 -5.63
C ALA A 193 6.27 26.03 -5.73
N SER A 194 6.48 26.95 -6.67
CA SER A 194 5.61 28.13 -6.88
C SER A 194 4.20 27.79 -7.41
N GLN A 195 3.95 26.58 -7.89
CA GLN A 195 2.64 26.14 -8.38
C GLN A 195 1.96 25.14 -7.44
N ALA A 196 2.63 24.76 -6.37
CA ALA A 196 2.12 23.78 -5.44
C ALA A 196 1.33 24.47 -4.31
N THR A 197 0.14 23.96 -4.04
CA THR A 197 -0.72 24.40 -2.94
C THR A 197 -1.13 23.22 -2.08
N PRO A 198 -1.38 23.42 -0.76
CA PRO A 198 -1.81 22.33 0.11
C PRO A 198 -3.04 21.60 -0.42
N VAL A 199 -3.07 20.29 -0.24
CA VAL A 199 -4.22 19.47 -0.59
C VAL A 199 -5.28 19.60 0.51
N THR A 200 -6.47 20.06 0.14
CA THR A 200 -7.62 20.13 1.05
C THR A 200 -8.83 19.44 0.44
N PRO A 201 -9.81 19.01 1.26
CA PRO A 201 -11.04 18.40 0.76
C PRO A 201 -11.82 19.32 -0.20
N GLU A 202 -11.84 20.63 0.08
CA GLU A 202 -12.50 21.62 -0.79
C GLU A 202 -11.81 21.74 -2.15
N ARG A 203 -10.48 21.72 -2.16
CA ARG A 203 -9.71 21.75 -3.40
C ARG A 203 -9.94 20.46 -4.20
N LEU A 204 -10.02 19.31 -3.53
CA LEU A 204 -10.34 18.02 -4.16
C LEU A 204 -11.74 18.06 -4.80
N THR A 205 -12.76 18.57 -4.09
CA THR A 205 -14.11 18.67 -4.67
C THR A 205 -14.15 19.62 -5.85
N ALA A 206 -13.51 20.79 -5.75
CA ALA A 206 -13.44 21.73 -6.85
C ALA A 206 -12.74 21.13 -8.09
N LEU A 207 -11.71 20.32 -7.88
CA LEU A 207 -10.98 19.63 -8.95
C LEU A 207 -11.82 18.53 -9.61
N LEU A 208 -12.47 17.69 -8.80
CA LEU A 208 -13.21 16.53 -9.30
C LEU A 208 -14.59 16.86 -9.86
N PHE A 209 -15.26 17.90 -9.38
CA PHE A 209 -16.64 18.21 -9.71
C PHE A 209 -16.87 19.66 -10.21
N GLY A 210 -15.84 20.49 -10.18
CA GLY A 210 -15.92 21.90 -10.53
C GLY A 210 -16.14 22.82 -9.30
N PRO A 211 -15.97 24.13 -9.49
CA PRO A 211 -16.12 25.10 -8.41
C PRO A 211 -17.56 25.16 -7.88
N GLY A 212 -17.72 25.46 -6.59
CA GLY A 212 -19.04 25.57 -5.93
C GLY A 212 -19.62 24.22 -5.50
N THR A 213 -18.78 23.21 -5.33
CA THR A 213 -19.18 21.83 -4.93
C THR A 213 -18.65 21.44 -3.55
N GLU A 214 -18.34 22.40 -2.71
CA GLU A 214 -17.79 22.20 -1.36
C GLU A 214 -18.76 21.42 -0.45
N ASP A 215 -20.05 21.45 -0.75
CA ASP A 215 -21.10 20.67 -0.09
C ASP A 215 -20.98 19.15 -0.32
N ARG A 216 -20.15 18.72 -1.26
CA ARG A 216 -19.82 17.30 -1.49
C ARG A 216 -18.77 16.74 -0.53
N VAL A 217 -18.15 17.58 0.29
CA VAL A 217 -17.29 17.11 1.37
C VAL A 217 -18.16 16.50 2.45
N LEU A 218 -17.92 15.22 2.71
CA LEU A 218 -18.59 14.50 3.79
C LEU A 218 -17.71 14.56 5.04
N GLU A 219 -18.33 14.79 6.17
CA GLU A 219 -17.66 14.75 7.47
C GLU A 219 -18.11 13.49 8.22
N ASP A 220 -17.14 12.67 8.62
CA ASP A 220 -17.38 11.46 9.40
C ASP A 220 -17.45 11.78 10.89
N GLY A 221 -17.98 10.85 11.69
CA GLY A 221 -18.21 11.08 13.12
C GLY A 221 -16.94 11.27 13.97
N ASP A 222 -15.77 11.01 13.40
CA ASP A 222 -14.45 11.25 14.00
C ASP A 222 -13.84 12.61 13.58
N GLY A 223 -14.58 13.39 12.77
CA GLY A 223 -14.15 14.68 12.23
C GLY A 223 -13.25 14.55 10.99
N SER A 224 -13.02 13.36 10.48
CA SER A 224 -12.34 13.20 9.19
C SER A 224 -13.24 13.68 8.04
N ARG A 225 -12.63 14.25 7.00
CA ARG A 225 -13.34 14.84 5.87
C ARG A 225 -12.95 14.13 4.59
N ARG A 226 -13.95 13.63 3.87
CA ARG A 226 -13.74 12.84 2.65
C ARG A 226 -14.56 13.35 1.48
N VAL A 227 -14.09 13.01 0.28
CA VAL A 227 -14.75 13.26 -0.98
C VAL A 227 -15.00 11.93 -1.67
N GLY A 228 -16.27 11.60 -1.91
CA GLY A 228 -16.66 10.35 -2.57
C GLY A 228 -17.02 10.55 -4.04
N PHE A 229 -16.63 9.63 -4.90
CA PHE A 229 -17.07 9.57 -6.30
C PHE A 229 -17.11 8.14 -6.82
N HIS A 230 -17.84 7.94 -7.92
CA HIS A 230 -17.97 6.62 -8.54
C HIS A 230 -16.99 6.45 -9.70
N TRP A 231 -16.22 5.35 -9.69
CA TRP A 231 -15.23 5.05 -10.73
C TRP A 231 -15.19 3.55 -11.06
N ASN A 232 -15.36 3.21 -12.33
CA ASN A 232 -15.29 1.81 -12.83
C ASN A 232 -16.17 0.81 -12.07
N GLY A 233 -17.33 1.23 -11.59
CA GLY A 233 -18.24 0.36 -10.85
C GLY A 233 -17.98 0.30 -9.33
N TYR A 234 -17.04 1.08 -8.81
CA TYR A 234 -16.68 1.17 -7.40
C TYR A 234 -16.92 2.58 -6.85
N ASP A 235 -17.30 2.65 -5.58
CA ASP A 235 -17.31 3.91 -4.85
C ASP A 235 -15.91 4.14 -4.31
N ILE A 236 -15.32 5.27 -4.65
CA ILE A 236 -13.98 5.70 -4.27
C ILE A 236 -14.12 6.80 -3.23
N ASP A 237 -13.45 6.63 -2.11
CA ASP A 237 -13.31 7.67 -1.10
C ASP A 237 -11.90 8.26 -1.16
N VAL A 238 -11.82 9.60 -1.10
CA VAL A 238 -10.57 10.36 -0.97
C VAL A 238 -10.63 11.13 0.33
N THR A 239 -9.77 10.78 1.26
CA THR A 239 -9.71 11.40 2.59
C THR A 239 -8.38 12.11 2.76
N VAL A 240 -8.41 13.33 3.29
CA VAL A 240 -7.20 14.05 3.71
C VAL A 240 -7.09 13.92 5.23
N VAL A 241 -6.11 13.16 5.69
CA VAL A 241 -5.87 12.90 7.11
C VAL A 241 -4.45 13.31 7.45
N HIS A 242 -4.32 14.29 8.35
CA HIS A 242 -3.02 14.86 8.70
C HIS A 242 -2.27 15.28 7.41
N ASP A 243 -1.11 14.67 7.17
CA ASP A 243 -0.26 14.98 6.01
C ASP A 243 -0.37 13.92 4.91
N LEU A 244 -1.49 13.16 4.86
CA LEU A 244 -1.73 12.11 3.86
C LEU A 244 -3.03 12.34 3.09
N VAL A 245 -2.97 12.08 1.80
CA VAL A 245 -4.13 11.82 0.95
C VAL A 245 -4.31 10.32 0.87
N LEU A 246 -5.44 9.84 1.34
CA LEU A 246 -5.86 8.44 1.23
C LEU A 246 -6.86 8.33 0.09
N VAL A 247 -6.62 7.40 -0.83
CA VAL A 247 -7.60 7.01 -1.84
C VAL A 247 -7.92 5.55 -1.61
N ASP A 248 -9.16 5.26 -1.31
CA ASP A 248 -9.56 3.89 -1.02
C ASP A 248 -10.92 3.50 -1.61
N THR A 249 -11.12 2.20 -1.68
CA THR A 249 -12.40 1.58 -2.00
C THR A 249 -12.55 0.29 -1.21
N GLY A 250 -13.79 -0.09 -0.93
CA GLY A 250 -14.10 -1.32 -0.25
C GLY A 250 -15.32 -2.01 -0.84
N VAL A 251 -15.29 -3.34 -0.87
CA VAL A 251 -16.43 -4.15 -1.28
C VAL A 251 -16.83 -5.06 -0.13
N TYR A 252 -18.08 -4.92 0.26
CA TYR A 252 -18.70 -5.76 1.26
C TYR A 252 -18.93 -7.17 0.72
N ILE A 253 -18.42 -8.16 1.44
CA ILE A 253 -18.50 -9.58 1.05
C ILE A 253 -19.32 -10.44 2.03
N GLY A 254 -19.67 -9.87 3.20
CA GLY A 254 -20.50 -10.55 4.21
C GLY A 254 -19.70 -11.46 5.14
N GLY A 255 -20.43 -12.34 5.81
CA GLY A 255 -19.85 -13.39 6.64
C GLY A 255 -19.16 -14.44 5.77
N LEU A 256 -17.94 -14.83 6.15
CA LEU A 256 -17.18 -15.89 5.50
C LEU A 256 -17.02 -17.06 6.47
N ASP A 257 -17.04 -18.28 5.94
CA ASP A 257 -16.58 -19.42 6.71
C ASP A 257 -15.03 -19.41 6.81
N ARG A 258 -14.50 -20.29 7.67
CA ARG A 258 -13.05 -20.31 7.91
C ARG A 258 -12.24 -20.61 6.64
N PRO A 259 -12.54 -21.59 5.79
CA PRO A 259 -11.84 -21.86 4.55
C PRO A 259 -11.87 -20.68 3.57
N GLU A 260 -13.01 -20.01 3.44
CA GLU A 260 -13.16 -18.81 2.60
C GLU A 260 -12.29 -17.67 3.10
N LEU A 261 -12.28 -17.42 4.41
CA LEU A 261 -11.44 -16.40 5.03
C LEU A 261 -9.94 -16.71 4.90
N GLU A 262 -9.55 -17.99 5.07
CA GLU A 262 -8.16 -18.44 4.85
C GLU A 262 -7.70 -18.20 3.40
N SER A 263 -8.55 -18.54 2.44
CA SER A 263 -8.27 -18.31 1.02
C SER A 263 -8.11 -16.83 0.70
N LEU A 264 -9.02 -16.01 1.22
CA LEU A 264 -9.01 -14.57 0.97
C LEU A 264 -7.83 -13.87 1.68
N ALA A 265 -7.54 -14.22 2.93
CA ALA A 265 -6.39 -13.67 3.65
C ALA A 265 -5.07 -13.99 2.92
N SER A 266 -4.95 -15.21 2.41
CA SER A 266 -3.79 -15.63 1.60
C SER A 266 -3.70 -14.84 0.28
N ALA A 267 -4.83 -14.59 -0.39
CA ALA A 267 -4.88 -13.80 -1.63
C ALA A 267 -4.50 -12.34 -1.37
N VAL A 268 -4.96 -11.74 -0.27
CA VAL A 268 -4.60 -10.38 0.15
C VAL A 268 -3.10 -10.30 0.47
N ALA A 269 -2.56 -11.25 1.23
CA ALA A 269 -1.13 -11.30 1.54
C ALA A 269 -0.28 -11.42 0.26
N ALA A 270 -0.67 -12.32 -0.66
CA ALA A 270 0.00 -12.49 -1.95
C ALA A 270 -0.10 -11.23 -2.83
N HIS A 271 -1.23 -10.50 -2.79
CA HIS A 271 -1.35 -9.23 -3.49
C HIS A 271 -0.35 -8.21 -2.96
N ASN A 272 -0.30 -8.05 -1.64
CA ASN A 272 0.61 -7.09 -0.99
C ASN A 272 2.09 -7.40 -1.25
N ASP A 273 2.47 -8.66 -1.43
CA ASP A 273 3.84 -9.04 -1.82
C ASP A 273 4.17 -8.67 -3.28
N ASN A 274 3.19 -8.83 -4.19
CA ASN A 274 3.45 -8.75 -5.63
C ASN A 274 3.12 -7.38 -6.25
N VAL A 275 2.33 -6.54 -5.58
CA VAL A 275 1.86 -5.27 -6.13
C VAL A 275 2.42 -4.10 -5.31
N THR A 276 3.20 -3.28 -5.97
CA THR A 276 3.78 -2.08 -5.36
C THR A 276 2.78 -0.91 -5.41
N GLY A 277 2.70 -0.17 -4.31
CA GLY A 277 1.97 1.11 -4.25
C GLY A 277 0.48 1.01 -3.94
N THR A 278 -0.10 -0.20 -3.85
CA THR A 278 -1.47 -0.42 -3.39
C THR A 278 -1.44 -1.37 -2.21
N THR A 279 -2.17 -1.06 -1.17
CA THR A 279 -2.35 -1.92 0.01
C THR A 279 -3.72 -2.56 -0.05
N ALA A 280 -3.77 -3.88 0.04
CA ALA A 280 -5.01 -4.62 0.23
C ALA A 280 -5.18 -5.03 1.69
N ALA A 281 -6.41 -5.04 2.19
CA ALA A 281 -6.72 -5.40 3.56
C ALA A 281 -8.10 -6.06 3.67
N LEU A 282 -8.30 -6.82 4.77
CA LEU A 282 -9.59 -7.28 5.21
C LEU A 282 -10.02 -6.47 6.42
N VAL A 283 -11.21 -5.90 6.37
CA VAL A 283 -11.80 -5.13 7.46
C VAL A 283 -13.00 -5.90 7.98
N ASN A 284 -13.02 -6.19 9.28
CA ASN A 284 -14.19 -6.75 9.93
C ASN A 284 -15.08 -5.61 10.47
N LEU A 285 -16.26 -5.45 9.90
CA LEU A 285 -17.28 -4.48 10.34
C LEU A 285 -18.26 -5.07 11.36
N GLY A 286 -18.25 -6.40 11.54
CA GLY A 286 -19.10 -7.11 12.49
C GLY A 286 -18.47 -7.26 13.87
N SER A 287 -19.07 -8.08 14.68
CA SER A 287 -18.52 -8.51 15.97
C SER A 287 -17.51 -9.66 15.78
N ARG A 288 -16.88 -10.07 16.87
CA ARG A 288 -16.04 -11.28 16.86
C ARG A 288 -16.88 -12.56 16.64
N GLU A 289 -18.13 -12.55 17.10
CA GLU A 289 -19.04 -13.71 17.04
C GLU A 289 -19.76 -13.78 15.69
N GLU A 290 -20.06 -12.61 15.11
CA GLU A 290 -20.69 -12.46 13.79
C GLU A 290 -19.82 -11.53 12.93
N PRO A 291 -18.71 -12.05 12.39
CA PRO A 291 -17.80 -11.25 11.58
C PRO A 291 -18.44 -10.92 10.22
N ASP A 292 -18.21 -9.69 9.79
CA ASP A 292 -18.77 -9.15 8.57
C ASP A 292 -17.66 -8.43 7.78
N TRP A 293 -17.24 -9.00 6.67
CA TRP A 293 -16.00 -8.67 6.05
C TRP A 293 -16.15 -7.73 4.86
N VAL A 294 -15.16 -6.86 4.73
CA VAL A 294 -14.95 -5.98 3.58
C VAL A 294 -13.55 -6.23 3.04
N VAL A 295 -13.43 -6.46 1.74
CA VAL A 295 -12.16 -6.34 1.03
C VAL A 295 -11.93 -4.87 0.74
N ARG A 296 -10.86 -4.31 1.27
CA ARG A 296 -10.46 -2.91 1.08
C ARG A 296 -9.17 -2.83 0.29
N ALA A 297 -9.09 -1.89 -0.63
CA ALA A 297 -7.82 -1.49 -1.24
C ALA A 297 -7.62 -0.01 -1.00
N LEU A 298 -6.40 0.38 -0.64
CA LEU A 298 -6.06 1.76 -0.35
C LEU A 298 -4.69 2.14 -0.92
N ILE A 299 -4.54 3.42 -1.20
CA ILE A 299 -3.28 4.07 -1.56
C ILE A 299 -3.16 5.31 -0.70
N HIS A 300 -1.99 5.51 -0.11
CA HIS A 300 -1.66 6.75 0.58
C HIS A 300 -0.63 7.55 -0.21
N ARG A 301 -0.71 8.87 -0.10
CA ARG A 301 0.24 9.81 -0.68
C ARG A 301 0.45 10.94 0.32
N PRO A 302 1.64 11.54 0.40
CA PRO A 302 1.81 12.77 1.15
C PRO A 302 0.82 13.83 0.65
N ALA A 303 0.16 14.51 1.59
CA ALA A 303 -0.72 15.65 1.29
C ALA A 303 0.06 16.96 1.08
N SER A 304 1.38 16.85 0.89
CA SER A 304 2.27 17.96 0.56
C SER A 304 1.74 18.73 -0.64
N ALA A 305 2.15 19.98 -0.75
CA ALA A 305 1.72 20.85 -1.81
C ALA A 305 1.92 20.23 -3.21
N MET A 306 0.85 20.19 -3.99
CA MET A 306 0.78 19.67 -5.36
C MET A 306 0.18 20.70 -6.30
N GLY A 307 0.58 20.67 -7.59
CA GLY A 307 -0.16 21.35 -8.66
C GLY A 307 -1.51 20.66 -8.93
N ASP A 308 -2.45 21.36 -9.54
CA ASP A 308 -3.79 20.80 -9.83
C ASP A 308 -3.73 19.59 -10.76
N ASP A 309 -2.95 19.68 -11.85
CA ASP A 309 -2.74 18.56 -12.78
C ASP A 309 -2.13 17.33 -12.09
N GLN A 310 -1.17 17.57 -11.17
CA GLN A 310 -0.56 16.51 -10.39
C GLN A 310 -1.54 15.86 -9.43
N LEU A 311 -2.35 16.65 -8.74
CA LEU A 311 -3.36 16.18 -7.79
C LEU A 311 -4.43 15.35 -8.51
N GLU A 312 -4.95 15.86 -9.64
CA GLU A 312 -5.93 15.14 -10.47
C GLU A 312 -5.35 13.78 -10.92
N LEU A 313 -4.15 13.79 -11.50
CA LEU A 313 -3.49 12.57 -11.96
C LEU A 313 -3.25 11.60 -10.81
N THR A 314 -2.84 12.08 -9.63
CA THR A 314 -2.64 11.27 -8.43
C THR A 314 -3.92 10.60 -7.99
N VAL A 315 -5.03 11.34 -7.88
CA VAL A 315 -6.34 10.80 -7.45
C VAL A 315 -6.88 9.81 -8.48
N MET A 316 -6.89 10.16 -9.76
CA MET A 316 -7.45 9.32 -10.82
C MET A 316 -6.64 8.03 -11.04
N SER A 317 -5.31 8.11 -11.00
CA SER A 317 -4.45 6.92 -11.07
C SER A 317 -4.63 6.03 -9.85
N SER A 318 -4.74 6.61 -8.66
CA SER A 318 -4.99 5.86 -7.43
C SER A 318 -6.34 5.18 -7.45
N ALA A 319 -7.41 5.88 -7.90
CA ALA A 319 -8.74 5.30 -8.07
C ALA A 319 -8.74 4.09 -9.02
N ALA A 320 -8.03 4.19 -10.15
CA ALA A 320 -7.87 3.08 -11.09
C ALA A 320 -7.15 1.89 -10.45
N MET A 321 -6.09 2.15 -9.66
CA MET A 321 -5.31 1.09 -9.00
C MET A 321 -6.11 0.40 -7.90
N VAL A 322 -6.80 1.12 -7.02
CA VAL A 322 -7.60 0.50 -5.93
C VAL A 322 -8.79 -0.29 -6.49
N SER A 323 -9.47 0.22 -7.52
CA SER A 323 -10.56 -0.48 -8.20
C SER A 323 -10.07 -1.79 -8.82
N LYS A 324 -8.94 -1.76 -9.51
CA LYS A 324 -8.32 -2.95 -10.09
C LYS A 324 -7.92 -3.96 -9.02
N THR A 325 -7.34 -3.50 -7.91
CA THR A 325 -6.93 -4.36 -6.79
C THR A 325 -8.12 -5.14 -6.23
N VAL A 326 -9.23 -4.46 -5.94
CA VAL A 326 -10.44 -5.12 -5.42
C VAL A 326 -11.02 -6.09 -6.44
N ALA A 327 -11.09 -5.71 -7.72
CA ALA A 327 -11.55 -6.59 -8.78
C ALA A 327 -10.71 -7.87 -8.90
N ASP A 328 -9.38 -7.75 -8.86
CA ASP A 328 -8.44 -8.88 -8.93
C ASP A 328 -8.57 -9.81 -7.73
N LEU A 329 -8.75 -9.26 -6.52
CA LEU A 329 -8.92 -10.04 -5.29
C LEU A 329 -10.25 -10.80 -5.29
N LEU A 330 -11.35 -10.16 -5.65
CA LEU A 330 -12.66 -10.79 -5.73
C LEU A 330 -12.69 -11.88 -6.82
N GLY A 331 -12.04 -11.67 -7.96
CA GLY A 331 -11.90 -12.68 -9.02
C GLY A 331 -11.07 -13.90 -8.59
N ARG A 332 -10.11 -13.75 -7.69
CA ARG A 332 -9.28 -14.85 -7.15
C ARG A 332 -9.95 -15.60 -6.00
N ALA A 333 -10.74 -14.90 -5.20
CA ALA A 333 -11.41 -15.49 -4.04
C ALA A 333 -12.64 -16.34 -4.39
N ALA A 334 -13.09 -16.31 -5.64
CA ALA A 334 -14.21 -17.11 -6.11
C ALA A 334 -13.72 -18.47 -6.66
N PRO A 335 -13.65 -19.53 -5.87
CA PRO A 335 -13.59 -20.90 -6.40
C PRO A 335 -14.99 -21.23 -6.94
N GLY A 336 -15.27 -20.82 -8.20
CA GLY A 336 -16.52 -21.18 -8.88
C GLY A 336 -17.49 -20.05 -9.19
N GLY A 337 -17.00 -18.84 -9.35
CA GLY A 337 -17.78 -17.71 -9.87
C GLY A 337 -18.91 -17.26 -8.93
N ILE A 338 -18.79 -16.05 -8.45
CA ILE A 338 -19.97 -15.30 -7.96
C ILE A 338 -20.81 -14.89 -9.17
#